data_3740c2f09b636ebac825dc9bc6ad6ab2
#
_entry.id   3740c2f09b636ebac825dc9bc6ad6ab2
#
_cell.length_a   1.000
_cell.length_b   1.000
_cell.length_c   1.000
_cell.angle_alpha   90.00
_cell.angle_beta   90.00
_cell.angle_gamma   90.00
#
_symmetry.space_group_name_H-M   'P 1'
#
loop_
_entity.id
_entity.type
_entity.pdbx_description
1 polymer ?
#
loop_
_entity_poly.entity_id
_entity_poly.type
_entity_poly.pdbx_seq_one_letter_code
_entity_poly.pdbx_strand_id
1 'polypeptide(L)'
;MYKILKMEGRAKRAHMETVHGNIETPVFMNVGTAAAIKGAVSTEDLQQIGTQVELSNTYHLHVRPGDEVVKKMGGLHKFMVWDKPILTDSGGFQVFSLAGLRKIKEEGVYFHSHVDGRKIFMGPEESMQIQSNLASTSRWLSTSAVECGRAPLCAELCRPHGEMAAAMQK
;
A
#
# COMPACT_ATOMS: atom_id res chain seq x y z
N MET A 1 17.01 -6.62 0.78
CA MET A 1 17.32 -7.97 1.36
C MET A 1 16.68 -8.08 2.74
N TYR A 2 16.17 -9.28 3.15
CA TYR A 2 15.60 -9.51 4.48
C TYR A 2 16.49 -10.48 5.26
N LYS A 3 16.91 -10.09 6.47
CA LYS A 3 17.82 -10.89 7.31
C LYS A 3 17.29 -10.96 8.74
N ILE A 4 17.05 -12.18 9.23
CA ILE A 4 16.71 -12.39 10.65
C ILE A 4 18.01 -12.24 11.45
N LEU A 5 18.00 -11.35 12.46
CA LEU A 5 19.14 -11.08 13.32
C LEU A 5 19.08 -11.88 14.62
N LYS A 6 17.87 -12.05 15.17
CA LYS A 6 17.68 -12.81 16.42
C LYS A 6 16.29 -13.44 16.45
N MET A 7 16.20 -14.62 17.02
CA MET A 7 14.93 -15.28 17.35
C MET A 7 14.93 -15.68 18.82
N GLU A 8 13.77 -15.54 19.47
CA GLU A 8 13.56 -15.98 20.84
C GLU A 8 12.12 -16.51 20.94
N GLY A 9 11.96 -17.82 20.98
CA GLY A 9 10.69 -18.47 20.83
C GLY A 9 10.05 -18.10 19.48
N ARG A 10 8.88 -17.45 19.51
CA ARG A 10 8.17 -16.95 18.32
C ARG A 10 8.54 -15.51 17.94
N ALA A 11 9.25 -14.80 18.80
CA ALA A 11 9.67 -13.43 18.51
C ALA A 11 10.84 -13.39 17.54
N LYS A 12 10.82 -12.44 16.61
CA LYS A 12 11.87 -12.25 15.59
C LYS A 12 12.30 -10.79 15.58
N ARG A 13 13.60 -10.56 15.60
CA ARG A 13 14.20 -9.29 15.20
C ARG A 13 14.85 -9.48 13.82
N ALA A 14 14.54 -8.61 12.88
CA ALA A 14 15.08 -8.69 11.53
C ALA A 14 15.43 -7.31 10.98
N HIS A 15 16.25 -7.32 9.95
CA HIS A 15 16.66 -6.16 9.18
C HIS A 15 16.21 -6.35 7.74
N MET A 16 15.61 -5.32 7.17
CA MET A 16 15.17 -5.30 5.76
C MET A 16 15.79 -4.10 5.05
N GLU A 17 16.57 -4.38 4.03
CA GLU A 17 17.15 -3.36 3.16
C GLU A 17 16.19 -3.04 2.01
N THR A 18 15.98 -1.78 1.75
CA THR A 18 15.19 -1.27 0.63
C THR A 18 15.98 -0.20 -0.13
N VAL A 19 15.48 0.19 -1.30
CA VAL A 19 16.11 1.27 -2.11
C VAL A 19 16.03 2.64 -1.44
N HIS A 20 15.15 2.82 -0.45
CA HIS A 20 14.97 4.06 0.28
C HIS A 20 15.40 3.96 1.75
N GLY A 21 16.28 3.01 2.07
CA GLY A 21 16.81 2.84 3.42
C GLY A 21 16.42 1.52 4.07
N ASN A 22 16.80 1.38 5.32
CA ASN A 22 16.69 0.14 6.07
C ASN A 22 15.53 0.19 7.05
N ILE A 23 14.93 -0.97 7.29
CA ILE A 23 13.86 -1.15 8.26
C ILE A 23 14.29 -2.20 9.28
N GLU A 24 14.33 -1.82 10.55
CA GLU A 24 14.56 -2.71 11.68
C GLU A 24 13.24 -3.19 12.25
N THR A 25 13.03 -4.50 12.33
CA THR A 25 11.81 -5.06 12.89
C THR A 25 12.02 -5.55 14.33
N PRO A 26 10.99 -5.51 15.20
CA PRO A 26 9.62 -5.07 14.92
C PRO A 26 9.53 -3.56 14.67
N VAL A 27 8.65 -3.16 13.78
CA VAL A 27 8.45 -1.75 13.39
C VAL A 27 6.96 -1.45 13.29
N PHE A 28 6.58 -0.25 13.72
CA PHE A 28 5.24 0.27 13.47
C PHE A 28 5.25 1.04 12.15
N MET A 29 4.32 0.71 11.26
CA MET A 29 4.14 1.38 9.99
C MET A 29 2.95 2.32 10.10
N ASN A 30 3.22 3.62 10.10
CA ASN A 30 2.18 4.65 10.17
C ASN A 30 1.35 4.65 8.90
N VAL A 31 0.06 4.94 9.02
CA VAL A 31 -0.84 5.02 7.87
C VAL A 31 -1.05 6.48 7.48
N GLY A 32 -0.37 6.90 6.43
CA GLY A 32 -0.60 8.17 5.74
C GLY A 32 -1.68 8.01 4.68
N THR A 33 -2.93 8.27 5.02
CA THR A 33 -4.10 7.98 4.18
C THR A 33 -4.01 8.59 2.77
N ALA A 34 -3.62 9.85 2.70
CA ALA A 34 -3.51 10.60 1.43
C ALA A 34 -2.21 11.44 1.43
N ALA A 35 -1.06 10.76 1.54
CA ALA A 35 0.25 11.38 1.65
C ALA A 35 0.43 12.24 2.92
N ALA A 36 -0.40 12.01 3.94
CA ALA A 36 -0.31 12.63 5.25
C ALA A 36 -1.12 11.82 6.26
N ILE A 37 -0.74 11.88 7.52
CA ILE A 37 -1.51 11.28 8.61
C ILE A 37 -2.62 12.26 9.00
N LYS A 38 -3.85 11.75 9.06
CA LYS A 38 -4.98 12.53 9.57
C LYS A 38 -4.74 12.91 11.03
N GLY A 39 -5.02 14.18 11.37
CA GLY A 39 -4.79 14.67 12.73
C GLY A 39 -3.55 15.56 12.86
N ALA A 40 -3.08 16.10 11.73
CA ALA A 40 -2.01 17.11 11.66
C ALA A 40 -0.61 16.60 12.07
N VAL A 41 -0.30 15.34 11.85
CA VAL A 41 1.08 14.83 11.97
C VAL A 41 1.79 15.07 10.64
N SER A 42 2.82 15.89 10.67
CA SER A 42 3.62 16.24 9.49
C SER A 42 4.73 15.21 9.20
N THR A 43 5.35 15.34 8.05
CA THR A 43 6.53 14.55 7.69
C THR A 43 7.68 14.82 8.66
N GLU A 44 7.86 16.07 9.07
CA GLU A 44 8.87 16.48 10.05
C GLU A 44 8.64 15.81 11.42
N ASP A 45 7.39 15.73 11.88
CA ASP A 45 7.04 15.03 13.12
C ASP A 45 7.40 13.54 13.02
N LEU A 46 7.09 12.89 11.89
CA LEU A 46 7.44 11.49 11.65
C LEU A 46 8.95 11.26 11.62
N GLN A 47 9.70 12.20 11.08
CA GLN A 47 11.18 12.15 11.10
C GLN A 47 11.72 12.30 12.51
N GLN A 48 11.18 13.24 13.30
CA GLN A 48 11.60 13.48 14.69
C GLN A 48 11.36 12.27 15.61
N ILE A 49 10.22 11.58 15.45
CA ILE A 49 9.94 10.37 16.24
C ILE A 49 10.64 9.11 15.72
N GLY A 50 11.42 9.25 14.65
CA GLY A 50 12.22 8.15 14.12
C GLY A 50 11.43 7.11 13.33
N THR A 51 10.31 7.48 12.71
CA THR A 51 9.54 6.57 11.84
C THR A 51 10.44 6.03 10.73
N GLN A 52 10.38 4.71 10.51
CA GLN A 52 11.24 4.04 9.54
C GLN A 52 10.51 3.75 8.21
N VAL A 53 9.20 3.57 8.26
CA VAL A 53 8.40 3.19 7.09
C VAL A 53 6.99 3.76 7.24
N GLU A 54 6.41 4.18 6.13
CA GLU A 54 5.05 4.70 6.06
C GLU A 54 4.21 3.92 5.05
N LEU A 55 2.90 3.78 5.31
CA LEU A 55 1.93 3.23 4.39
C LEU A 55 1.06 4.34 3.83
N SER A 56 0.93 4.41 2.51
CA SER A 56 0.02 5.30 1.81
C SER A 56 -1.08 4.51 1.09
N ASN A 57 -2.31 4.99 1.17
CA ASN A 57 -3.46 4.26 0.62
C ASN A 57 -3.70 4.62 -0.85
N THR A 58 -3.57 3.63 -1.72
CA THR A 58 -3.75 3.75 -3.17
C THR A 58 -5.12 4.30 -3.54
N TYR A 59 -6.20 3.80 -2.94
CA TYR A 59 -7.57 4.28 -3.18
C TYR A 59 -7.72 5.78 -2.90
N HIS A 60 -7.29 6.22 -1.72
CA HIS A 60 -7.45 7.63 -1.33
C HIS A 60 -6.66 8.56 -2.22
N LEU A 61 -5.43 8.19 -2.56
CA LEU A 61 -4.57 8.97 -3.44
C LEU A 61 -5.08 9.02 -4.89
N HIS A 62 -5.66 7.92 -5.39
CA HIS A 62 -6.30 7.89 -6.70
C HIS A 62 -7.54 8.78 -6.76
N VAL A 63 -8.39 8.75 -5.71
CA VAL A 63 -9.57 9.61 -5.64
C VAL A 63 -9.18 11.06 -5.51
N ARG A 64 -8.22 11.38 -4.65
CA ARG A 64 -7.74 12.75 -4.40
C ARG A 64 -6.35 12.75 -3.76
N PRO A 65 -5.34 13.42 -4.35
CA PRO A 65 -5.41 14.40 -5.46
C PRO A 65 -5.50 13.78 -6.86
N GLY A 66 -5.35 12.46 -6.99
CA GLY A 66 -5.19 11.70 -8.22
C GLY A 66 -3.73 11.26 -8.41
N ASP A 67 -3.54 9.99 -8.77
CA ASP A 67 -2.22 9.39 -8.95
C ASP A 67 -1.41 10.04 -10.08
N GLU A 68 -2.07 10.54 -11.14
CA GLU A 68 -1.42 11.31 -12.20
C GLU A 68 -0.84 12.65 -11.70
N VAL A 69 -1.47 13.28 -10.71
CA VAL A 69 -0.91 14.49 -10.07
C VAL A 69 0.34 14.12 -9.30
N VAL A 70 0.28 13.06 -8.49
CA VAL A 70 1.44 12.58 -7.72
C VAL A 70 2.60 12.19 -8.65
N LYS A 71 2.30 11.52 -9.78
CA LYS A 71 3.29 11.19 -10.81
C LYS A 71 3.99 12.43 -11.38
N LYS A 72 3.21 13.46 -11.74
CA LYS A 72 3.75 14.75 -12.24
C LYS A 72 4.64 15.44 -11.21
N MET A 73 4.35 15.26 -9.91
CA MET A 73 5.17 15.78 -8.82
C MET A 73 6.44 14.93 -8.56
N GLY A 74 6.63 13.84 -9.28
CA GLY A 74 7.80 12.96 -9.18
C GLY A 74 7.64 11.80 -8.20
N GLY A 75 6.40 11.38 -7.93
CA GLY A 75 6.05 10.28 -7.06
C GLY A 75 5.85 10.67 -5.60
N LEU A 76 5.42 9.72 -4.78
CA LEU A 76 5.07 9.96 -3.37
C LEU A 76 6.23 10.51 -2.54
N HIS A 77 7.43 10.00 -2.73
CA HIS A 77 8.61 10.46 -1.96
C HIS A 77 8.83 11.98 -2.10
N LYS A 78 8.71 12.52 -3.32
CA LYS A 78 8.82 13.97 -3.55
C LYS A 78 7.57 14.72 -3.10
N PHE A 79 6.39 14.14 -3.35
CA PHE A 79 5.12 14.74 -3.00
C PHE A 79 4.94 14.92 -1.47
N MET A 80 5.43 13.95 -0.69
CA MET A 80 5.37 13.95 0.78
C MET A 80 6.61 14.57 1.44
N VAL A 81 7.68 14.81 0.68
CA VAL A 81 9.01 15.16 1.21
C VAL A 81 9.51 14.08 2.18
N TRP A 82 9.33 12.82 1.80
CA TRP A 82 9.67 11.65 2.61
C TRP A 82 10.70 10.78 1.88
N ASP A 83 11.88 10.63 2.46
CA ASP A 83 13.03 9.94 1.86
C ASP A 83 13.15 8.46 2.25
N LYS A 84 12.37 8.02 3.25
CA LYS A 84 12.40 6.64 3.75
C LYS A 84 11.39 5.74 3.04
N PRO A 85 11.38 4.43 3.31
CA PRO A 85 10.47 3.49 2.66
C PRO A 85 9.00 3.86 2.77
N ILE A 86 8.28 3.73 1.66
CA ILE A 86 6.82 3.85 1.56
C ILE A 86 6.27 2.54 1.01
N LEU A 87 5.26 1.98 1.69
CA LEU A 87 4.42 0.91 1.18
C LEU A 87 3.12 1.49 0.65
N THR A 88 2.69 1.11 -0.54
CA THR A 88 1.31 1.36 -0.99
C THR A 88 0.49 0.09 -0.90
N ASP A 89 -0.74 0.21 -0.36
CA ASP A 89 -1.71 -0.87 -0.36
C ASP A 89 -2.35 -1.04 -1.75
N SER A 90 -3.18 -2.07 -1.91
CA SER A 90 -3.88 -2.32 -3.17
C SER A 90 -5.12 -1.45 -3.40
N GLY A 91 -5.60 -0.76 -2.36
CA GLY A 91 -6.88 -0.06 -2.36
C GLY A 91 -8.12 -0.95 -2.26
N GLY A 92 -7.96 -2.28 -2.32
CA GLY A 92 -9.09 -3.22 -2.35
C GLY A 92 -9.98 -3.16 -1.12
N PHE A 93 -9.41 -3.05 0.07
CA PHE A 93 -10.18 -2.94 1.32
C PHE A 93 -11.05 -1.68 1.34
N GLN A 94 -10.53 -0.54 0.91
CA GLN A 94 -11.26 0.74 0.88
C GLN A 94 -12.39 0.71 -0.13
N VAL A 95 -12.17 0.14 -1.31
CA VAL A 95 -13.22 -0.09 -2.31
C VAL A 95 -14.32 -0.99 -1.74
N PHE A 96 -13.95 -2.00 -0.96
CA PHE A 96 -14.92 -2.90 -0.32
C PHE A 96 -15.68 -2.21 0.81
N SER A 97 -15.02 -1.48 1.69
CA SER A 97 -15.60 -0.93 2.91
C SER A 97 -16.33 0.40 2.72
N LEU A 98 -15.86 1.26 1.80
CA LEU A 98 -16.36 2.63 1.63
C LEU A 98 -17.38 2.80 0.50
N ALA A 99 -17.47 1.86 -0.41
CA ALA A 99 -18.39 1.95 -1.55
C ALA A 99 -19.78 1.41 -1.19
N GLY A 100 -20.70 2.28 -0.81
CA GLY A 100 -22.09 1.92 -0.48
C GLY A 100 -22.87 1.31 -1.66
N LEU A 101 -22.58 1.73 -2.90
CA LEU A 101 -23.14 1.21 -4.15
C LEU A 101 -21.98 0.72 -5.03
N ARG A 102 -21.72 -0.58 -4.97
CA ARG A 102 -20.66 -1.23 -5.75
C ARG A 102 -21.24 -2.34 -6.62
N LYS A 103 -20.70 -2.49 -7.80
CA LYS A 103 -20.96 -3.62 -8.68
C LYS A 103 -19.66 -4.42 -8.82
N ILE A 104 -19.61 -5.56 -8.18
CA ILE A 104 -18.48 -6.47 -8.23
C ILE A 104 -18.62 -7.33 -9.48
N LYS A 105 -17.56 -7.42 -10.26
CA LYS A 105 -17.41 -8.30 -11.40
C LYS A 105 -16.10 -9.07 -11.27
N GLU A 106 -15.90 -10.06 -12.10
CA GLU A 106 -14.68 -10.87 -12.11
C GLU A 106 -13.43 -10.03 -12.49
N GLU A 107 -13.61 -9.09 -13.42
CA GLU A 107 -12.56 -8.17 -13.87
C GLU A 107 -12.21 -7.06 -12.86
N GLY A 108 -13.08 -6.76 -11.90
CA GLY A 108 -12.89 -5.68 -10.93
C GLY A 108 -14.18 -5.12 -10.36
N VAL A 109 -14.07 -3.97 -9.71
CA VAL A 109 -15.19 -3.34 -9.00
C VAL A 109 -15.49 -1.96 -9.57
N TYR A 110 -16.77 -1.73 -9.89
CA TYR A 110 -17.29 -0.39 -10.18
C TYR A 110 -17.88 0.20 -8.90
N PHE A 111 -17.51 1.42 -8.60
CA PHE A 111 -18.02 2.16 -7.44
C PHE A 111 -18.08 3.66 -7.73
N HIS A 112 -18.70 4.41 -6.83
CA HIS A 112 -18.75 5.86 -6.92
C HIS A 112 -17.82 6.48 -5.87
N SER A 113 -17.04 7.46 -6.29
CA SER A 113 -16.19 8.24 -5.39
C SER A 113 -17.04 8.93 -4.32
N HIS A 114 -16.64 8.79 -3.07
CA HIS A 114 -17.28 9.44 -1.94
C HIS A 114 -17.00 10.96 -1.86
N VAL A 115 -16.09 11.45 -2.70
CA VAL A 115 -15.69 12.87 -2.73
C VAL A 115 -16.50 13.66 -3.73
N ASP A 116 -16.65 13.14 -4.94
CA ASP A 116 -17.25 13.85 -6.09
C ASP A 116 -18.33 13.03 -6.82
N GLY A 117 -18.62 11.82 -6.37
CA GLY A 117 -19.64 10.96 -6.93
C GLY A 117 -19.29 10.33 -8.31
N ARG A 118 -18.11 10.60 -8.88
CA ARG A 118 -17.72 10.04 -10.18
C ARG A 118 -17.64 8.53 -10.11
N LYS A 119 -18.03 7.88 -11.20
CA LYS A 119 -17.90 6.43 -11.34
C LYS A 119 -16.44 6.05 -11.59
N ILE A 120 -15.93 5.13 -10.79
CA ILE A 120 -14.56 4.63 -10.87
C ILE A 120 -14.62 3.12 -11.08
N PHE A 121 -13.74 2.61 -11.92
CA PHE A 121 -13.44 1.19 -12.03
C PHE A 121 -12.07 0.94 -11.40
N MET A 122 -11.96 -0.13 -10.62
CA MET A 122 -10.70 -0.59 -10.06
C MET A 122 -10.61 -2.10 -10.17
N GLY A 123 -9.76 -2.55 -11.05
CA GLY A 123 -9.32 -3.92 -11.21
C GLY A 123 -7.87 -4.08 -10.79
N PRO A 124 -7.29 -5.28 -10.91
CA PRO A 124 -5.89 -5.55 -10.59
C PRO A 124 -4.92 -4.69 -11.41
N GLU A 125 -5.18 -4.53 -12.70
CA GLU A 125 -4.34 -3.75 -13.61
C GLU A 125 -4.37 -2.25 -13.27
N GLU A 126 -5.56 -1.68 -13.03
CA GLU A 126 -5.72 -0.30 -12.61
C GLU A 126 -5.02 -0.05 -11.28
N SER A 127 -5.19 -0.94 -10.31
CA SER A 127 -4.49 -0.83 -9.02
C SER A 127 -2.97 -0.82 -9.19
N MET A 128 -2.43 -1.69 -10.00
CA MET A 128 -0.99 -1.74 -10.29
C MET A 128 -0.51 -0.50 -11.05
N GLN A 129 -1.30 0.01 -12.00
CA GLN A 129 -0.97 1.24 -12.73
C GLN A 129 -0.97 2.45 -11.79
N ILE A 130 -1.98 2.56 -10.91
CA ILE A 130 -2.05 3.62 -9.91
C ILE A 130 -0.83 3.56 -8.98
N GLN A 131 -0.51 2.38 -8.43
CA GLN A 131 0.67 2.22 -7.58
C GLN A 131 1.98 2.51 -8.32
N SER A 132 2.03 2.24 -9.63
CA SER A 132 3.17 2.61 -10.48
C SER A 132 3.32 4.13 -10.60
N ASN A 133 2.21 4.84 -10.78
CA ASN A 133 2.20 6.30 -10.83
C ASN A 133 2.60 6.93 -9.48
N LEU A 134 2.20 6.30 -8.37
CA LEU A 134 2.57 6.72 -7.03
C LEU A 134 4.08 6.51 -6.73
N ALA A 135 4.73 5.60 -7.43
CA ALA A 135 6.17 5.30 -7.32
C ALA A 135 6.63 5.05 -5.87
N SER A 136 5.91 4.23 -5.12
CA SER A 136 6.29 3.81 -3.77
C SER A 136 7.47 2.84 -3.77
N THR A 137 8.13 2.67 -2.63
CA THR A 137 9.24 1.72 -2.45
C THR A 137 8.78 0.28 -2.62
N SER A 138 7.63 -0.04 -2.06
CA SER A 138 7.01 -1.37 -2.11
C SER A 138 5.53 -1.26 -2.44
N ARG A 139 5.03 -2.21 -3.22
CA ARG A 139 3.65 -2.28 -3.68
C ARG A 139 3.00 -3.54 -3.17
N TRP A 140 1.77 -3.42 -2.71
CA TRP A 140 0.99 -4.58 -2.31
C TRP A 140 0.02 -4.96 -3.43
N LEU A 141 0.11 -6.19 -3.92
CA LEU A 141 -0.92 -6.73 -4.80
C LEU A 141 -2.16 -7.05 -3.97
N SER A 142 -3.32 -6.59 -4.44
CA SER A 142 -4.58 -7.00 -3.88
C SER A 142 -4.79 -8.49 -4.10
N THR A 143 -4.86 -9.23 -3.02
CA THR A 143 -5.78 -10.35 -3.00
C THR A 143 -7.16 -9.73 -3.11
N SER A 144 -7.89 -10.07 -4.17
CA SER A 144 -9.27 -9.62 -4.37
C SER A 144 -10.03 -9.73 -3.04
N ALA A 145 -10.71 -8.66 -2.66
CA ALA A 145 -11.71 -8.70 -1.58
C ALA A 145 -12.96 -9.48 -2.01
N VAL A 146 -12.76 -10.54 -2.79
CA VAL A 146 -13.79 -11.53 -3.07
C VAL A 146 -13.79 -12.47 -1.89
N GLU A 147 -14.92 -12.48 -1.21
CA GLU A 147 -15.28 -13.31 -0.07
C GLU A 147 -14.36 -14.50 0.17
N CYS A 148 -13.86 -14.63 1.38
CA CYS A 148 -13.05 -15.73 1.89
C CYS A 148 -13.72 -17.12 1.78
N GLY A 149 -14.59 -17.31 0.80
CA GLY A 149 -15.35 -18.52 0.52
C GLY A 149 -14.99 -19.26 -0.78
N ARG A 150 -14.12 -18.71 -1.62
CA ARG A 150 -13.63 -19.40 -2.83
C ARG A 150 -12.10 -19.49 -2.86
N ALA A 151 -11.60 -20.41 -2.08
CA ALA A 151 -10.17 -20.64 -1.85
C ALA A 151 -9.25 -20.93 -3.07
N PRO A 152 -9.67 -21.41 -4.25
CA PRO A 152 -8.73 -21.73 -5.32
C PRO A 152 -8.13 -20.52 -6.01
N LEU A 153 -8.90 -19.44 -6.19
CA LEU A 153 -8.43 -18.25 -6.93
C LEU A 153 -7.44 -17.40 -6.13
N CYS A 154 -7.59 -17.33 -4.80
CA CYS A 154 -6.67 -16.63 -3.92
C CYS A 154 -5.24 -17.19 -3.97
N ALA A 155 -5.09 -18.50 -4.11
CA ALA A 155 -3.78 -19.16 -4.12
C ALA A 155 -3.00 -18.90 -5.42
N GLU A 156 -3.69 -18.66 -6.54
CA GLU A 156 -3.06 -18.43 -7.83
C GLU A 156 -2.63 -16.96 -8.02
N LEU A 157 -3.42 -16.00 -7.49
CA LEU A 157 -3.12 -14.57 -7.52
C LEU A 157 -2.11 -14.14 -6.45
N CYS A 158 -1.91 -14.95 -5.42
CA CYS A 158 -0.90 -14.74 -4.37
C CYS A 158 0.49 -15.26 -4.74
N ARG A 159 0.76 -15.62 -6.00
CA ARG A 159 2.14 -15.95 -6.43
C ARG A 159 2.97 -14.67 -6.46
N PRO A 160 3.98 -14.58 -5.59
CA PRO A 160 4.82 -13.41 -5.53
C PRO A 160 5.68 -13.31 -6.79
N HIS A 161 5.50 -12.26 -7.56
CA HIS A 161 6.50 -11.86 -8.53
C HIS A 161 7.62 -11.13 -7.78
N GLY A 162 8.67 -11.85 -7.44
CA GLY A 162 9.88 -11.33 -6.83
C GLY A 162 10.20 -11.90 -5.43
N GLU A 163 11.45 -12.02 -5.14
CA GLU A 163 12.07 -12.70 -3.99
C GLU A 163 11.59 -12.24 -2.58
N MET A 164 10.84 -11.16 -2.49
CA MET A 164 10.40 -10.59 -1.20
C MET A 164 9.29 -11.39 -0.50
N ALA A 165 8.47 -12.12 -1.24
CA ALA A 165 7.38 -12.90 -0.64
C ALA A 165 7.86 -14.25 -0.06
N ALA A 166 8.94 -14.81 -0.58
CA ALA A 166 9.53 -16.04 -0.04
C ALA A 166 10.15 -15.84 1.36
N ALA A 167 10.54 -14.61 1.70
CA ALA A 167 11.11 -14.28 3.01
C ALA A 167 10.06 -14.10 4.12
N MET A 168 8.80 -13.91 3.80
CA MET A 168 7.72 -13.72 4.78
C MET A 168 7.00 -15.02 5.16
N GLN A 169 7.22 -16.14 4.43
CA GLN A 169 6.56 -17.44 4.65
C GLN A 169 7.43 -18.49 5.37
N LYS A 170 8.68 -18.17 5.69
CA LYS A 170 9.52 -19.09 6.50
C LYS A 170 9.67 -18.56 7.92
#